data_e77e00c926dedf4d68a947773e350c15
#
_entry.id   e77e00c926dedf4d68a947773e350c15
#
_cell.length_a   1.000
_cell.length_b   1.000
_cell.length_c   1.000
_cell.angle_alpha   90.00
_cell.angle_beta   90.00
_cell.angle_gamma   90.00
#
_symmetry.space_group_name_H-M   'P 1'
#
loop_
_entity.id
_entity.type
_entity.pdbx_description
1 polymer ?
#
loop_
_entity_poly.entity_id
_entity_poly.type
_entity_poly.pdbx_seq_one_letter_code
_entity_poly.pdbx_strand_id
1 'polypeptide(L)'
;MSSNIFVLLYYKFTPLKDAKFEAKQHKLVCKGIGLKGRILIGDEGINGTVAGTRAQLNEYTEYMDKHPDFRGIVFKRSTAPKMPFPKMIVKYRSEIVTLGKDVDLKKTGKYLSPEQMHELFEQGEDVVMVDMRNNYEYEVGRFDGAIQPGTVKFYELPEKVKNLKIDKDKKVVTYCTGGIRCEKATALLAEEGFTDVYQLEGGIVKYLEKYPDGYFKGKNFVFDDRMVTNTDTKSGEKVLGTCTHCKKASDRYIDCAKPDCHQLFICCKGCDELHNGLCPAAIKDLAKK
;
A
#
# COMPACT_ATOMS: atom_id res chain seq x y z
N MET A 1 30.08 -7.54 8.12
CA MET A 1 28.80 -7.39 8.82
C MET A 1 27.81 -6.70 7.88
N SER A 2 26.81 -7.42 7.35
CA SER A 2 25.81 -6.78 6.48
C SER A 2 25.01 -5.81 7.36
N SER A 3 25.12 -4.53 7.07
CA SER A 3 24.33 -3.49 7.75
C SER A 3 22.87 -3.69 7.34
N ASN A 4 22.07 -4.32 8.19
CA ASN A 4 20.62 -4.44 7.95
C ASN A 4 20.05 -3.03 7.83
N ILE A 5 19.43 -2.75 6.70
CA ILE A 5 18.63 -1.54 6.51
C ILE A 5 17.25 -1.81 7.08
N PHE A 6 16.77 -0.88 7.87
CA PHE A 6 15.43 -0.91 8.45
C PHE A 6 14.52 0.04 7.69
N VAL A 7 13.24 -0.31 7.62
CA VAL A 7 12.21 0.47 6.92
C VAL A 7 11.05 0.71 7.87
N LEU A 8 10.58 1.95 7.94
CA LEU A 8 9.37 2.33 8.69
C LEU A 8 8.29 2.76 7.69
N LEU A 9 7.13 2.12 7.77
CA LEU A 9 5.89 2.54 7.11
C LEU A 9 4.95 3.10 8.16
N TYR A 10 4.38 4.27 7.91
CA TYR A 10 3.48 4.94 8.87
C TYR A 10 2.55 5.93 8.16
N TYR A 11 1.46 6.25 8.83
CA TYR A 11 0.59 7.37 8.47
C TYR A 11 -0.14 7.88 9.72
N LYS A 12 -0.61 9.12 9.64
CA LYS A 12 -1.54 9.69 10.61
C LYS A 12 -2.41 10.72 9.93
N PHE A 13 -3.72 10.57 10.05
CA PHE A 13 -4.66 11.64 9.74
C PHE A 13 -4.72 12.59 10.94
N THR A 14 -4.34 13.84 10.72
CA THR A 14 -4.36 14.92 11.70
C THR A 14 -4.34 16.25 10.95
N PRO A 15 -5.24 17.20 11.25
CA PRO A 15 -5.22 18.50 10.61
C PRO A 15 -3.91 19.23 10.87
N LEU A 16 -3.27 19.73 9.82
CA LEU A 16 -2.04 20.52 9.91
C LEU A 16 -2.33 21.98 9.56
N LYS A 17 -1.87 22.91 10.40
CA LYS A 17 -2.08 24.35 10.22
C LYS A 17 -1.36 24.92 8.99
N ASP A 18 -0.14 24.46 8.71
CA ASP A 18 0.64 24.82 7.53
C ASP A 18 1.43 23.60 7.02
N ALA A 19 0.73 22.72 6.30
CA ALA A 19 1.31 21.50 5.77
C ALA A 19 2.42 21.75 4.73
N LYS A 20 2.42 22.91 4.04
CA LYS A 20 3.47 23.27 3.08
C LYS A 20 4.77 23.61 3.79
N PHE A 21 4.68 24.37 4.87
CA PHE A 21 5.84 24.68 5.72
C PHE A 21 6.36 23.41 6.38
N GLU A 22 5.46 22.61 6.96
CA GLU A 22 5.80 21.33 7.59
C GLU A 22 6.54 20.40 6.63
N ALA A 23 6.09 20.26 5.39
CA ALA A 23 6.78 19.44 4.40
C ALA A 23 8.22 19.91 4.10
N LYS A 24 8.47 21.23 4.16
CA LYS A 24 9.83 21.79 3.98
C LYS A 24 10.71 21.46 5.19
N GLN A 25 10.20 21.70 6.42
CA GLN A 25 10.93 21.42 7.66
C GLN A 25 11.22 19.92 7.80
N HIS A 26 10.23 19.10 7.60
CA HIS A 26 10.36 17.64 7.66
C HIS A 26 11.41 17.10 6.68
N LYS A 27 11.50 17.69 5.48
CA LYS A 27 12.53 17.35 4.49
C LYS A 27 13.94 17.67 4.99
N LEU A 28 14.12 18.80 5.69
CA LEU A 28 15.41 19.19 6.25
C LEU A 28 15.83 18.23 7.36
N VAL A 29 14.91 17.91 8.28
CA VAL A 29 15.14 16.93 9.35
C VAL A 29 15.53 15.57 8.77
N CYS A 30 14.74 15.00 7.87
CA CYS A 30 15.07 13.72 7.25
C CYS A 30 16.43 13.71 6.54
N LYS A 31 16.80 14.81 5.90
CA LYS A 31 18.13 14.94 5.27
C LYS A 31 19.25 15.05 6.30
N GLY A 32 19.04 15.80 7.39
CA GLY A 32 20.01 15.93 8.49
C GLY A 32 20.32 14.59 9.14
N ILE A 33 19.31 13.77 9.39
CA ILE A 33 19.44 12.40 9.89
C ILE A 33 20.08 11.44 8.85
N GLY A 34 20.01 11.79 7.56
CA GLY A 34 20.53 10.96 6.47
C GLY A 34 19.58 9.85 6.02
N LEU A 35 18.26 10.01 6.23
CA LEU A 35 17.25 9.06 5.80
C LEU A 35 17.03 9.10 4.29
N LYS A 36 16.57 7.97 3.75
CA LYS A 36 16.00 7.89 2.41
C LYS A 36 14.55 7.42 2.49
N GLY A 37 13.72 7.77 1.49
CA GLY A 37 12.32 7.40 1.52
C GLY A 37 11.41 8.36 0.76
N ARG A 38 10.12 8.16 0.96
CA ARG A 38 9.07 9.02 0.41
C ARG A 38 8.07 9.37 1.51
N ILE A 39 7.82 10.67 1.68
CA ILE A 39 6.83 11.19 2.63
C ILE A 39 5.92 12.15 1.88
N LEU A 40 4.62 12.01 2.09
CA LEU A 40 3.59 12.97 1.70
C LEU A 40 3.05 13.64 2.95
N ILE A 41 3.00 14.95 2.94
CA ILE A 41 2.40 15.77 4.00
C ILE A 41 1.31 16.60 3.33
N GLY A 42 0.14 16.59 3.91
CA GLY A 42 -1.03 17.31 3.43
C GLY A 42 -1.78 17.96 4.56
N ASP A 43 -2.78 18.77 4.25
CA ASP A 43 -3.60 19.46 5.24
C ASP A 43 -4.32 18.46 6.17
N GLU A 44 -4.51 17.22 5.71
CA GLU A 44 -5.13 16.11 6.44
C GLU A 44 -4.14 15.22 7.22
N GLY A 45 -2.80 15.46 7.14
CA GLY A 45 -1.83 14.67 7.89
C GLY A 45 -0.54 14.28 7.16
N ILE A 46 -0.03 13.10 7.50
CA ILE A 46 1.25 12.57 7.00
C ILE A 46 1.12 11.10 6.59
N ASN A 47 1.81 10.73 5.50
CA ASN A 47 1.96 9.35 5.02
C ASN A 47 3.39 9.15 4.54
N GLY A 48 4.11 8.18 5.10
CA GLY A 48 5.51 8.01 4.80
C GLY A 48 6.03 6.58 4.85
N THR A 49 7.07 6.37 4.05
CA THR A 49 7.97 5.23 4.17
C THR A 49 9.39 5.77 4.17
N VAL A 50 10.15 5.45 5.22
CA VAL A 50 11.56 5.87 5.36
C VAL A 50 12.45 4.68 5.66
N ALA A 51 13.69 4.74 5.21
CA ALA A 51 14.69 3.71 5.40
C ALA A 51 16.02 4.31 5.86
N GLY A 52 16.70 3.57 6.71
CA GLY A 52 17.99 3.94 7.27
C GLY A 52 18.57 2.86 8.19
N THR A 53 19.65 3.18 8.85
CA THR A 53 20.20 2.37 9.95
C THR A 53 19.28 2.41 11.17
N ARG A 54 19.45 1.51 12.10
CA ARG A 54 18.68 1.52 13.36
C ARG A 54 18.83 2.83 14.11
N ALA A 55 20.04 3.38 14.18
CA ALA A 55 20.29 4.65 14.86
C ALA A 55 19.54 5.82 14.21
N GLN A 56 19.60 5.94 12.89
CA GLN A 56 18.87 6.96 12.13
C GLN A 56 17.35 6.86 12.34
N LEU A 57 16.79 5.64 12.33
CA LEU A 57 15.35 5.48 12.54
C LEU A 57 14.92 5.75 13.99
N ASN A 58 15.77 5.46 14.96
CA ASN A 58 15.51 5.83 16.35
C ASN A 58 15.49 7.36 16.53
N GLU A 59 16.45 8.07 15.97
CA GLU A 59 16.47 9.54 15.96
C GLU A 59 15.21 10.11 15.31
N TYR A 60 14.80 9.52 14.19
CA TYR A 60 13.59 9.93 13.48
C TYR A 60 12.30 9.66 14.30
N THR A 61 12.17 8.49 14.91
CA THR A 61 11.00 8.18 15.74
C THR A 61 10.93 9.08 16.97
N GLU A 62 12.07 9.46 17.56
CA GLU A 62 12.14 10.41 18.67
C GLU A 62 11.72 11.82 18.23
N TYR A 63 12.15 12.26 17.04
CA TYR A 63 11.67 13.52 16.45
C TYR A 63 10.16 13.52 16.27
N MET A 64 9.60 12.45 15.71
CA MET A 64 8.16 12.32 15.49
C MET A 64 7.35 12.30 16.78
N ASP A 65 7.88 11.68 17.84
CA ASP A 65 7.24 11.62 19.15
C ASP A 65 7.22 12.98 19.88
N LYS A 66 8.23 13.82 19.62
CA LYS A 66 8.29 15.20 20.14
C LYS A 66 7.42 16.16 19.34
N HIS A 67 7.04 15.80 18.11
CA HIS A 67 6.24 16.66 17.24
C HIS A 67 4.78 16.74 17.71
N PRO A 68 4.19 17.92 17.91
CA PRO A 68 2.86 18.07 18.49
C PRO A 68 1.76 17.32 17.68
N ASP A 69 1.84 17.38 16.35
CA ASP A 69 0.83 16.80 15.46
C ASP A 69 1.10 15.32 15.13
N PHE A 70 2.37 14.86 15.24
CA PHE A 70 2.76 13.51 14.85
C PHE A 70 2.99 12.56 16.03
N ARG A 71 2.98 13.03 17.25
CA ARG A 71 3.08 12.20 18.47
C ARG A 71 2.09 11.04 18.43
N GLY A 72 2.55 9.87 18.85
CA GLY A 72 1.74 8.65 18.92
C GLY A 72 1.50 7.97 17.57
N ILE A 73 2.25 8.36 16.53
CA ILE A 73 2.17 7.67 15.23
C ILE A 73 2.65 6.22 15.34
N VAL A 74 1.92 5.29 14.75
CA VAL A 74 2.26 3.86 14.78
C VAL A 74 3.18 3.53 13.61
N PHE A 75 4.41 3.12 13.92
CA PHE A 75 5.41 2.69 12.94
C PHE A 75 5.35 1.18 12.71
N LYS A 76 5.13 0.78 11.46
CA LYS A 76 5.26 -0.61 11.01
C LYS A 76 6.69 -0.82 10.53
N ARG A 77 7.38 -1.82 11.09
CA ARG A 77 8.81 -2.05 10.89
C ARG A 77 9.05 -3.23 9.95
N SER A 78 10.01 -3.08 9.06
CA SER A 78 10.52 -4.19 8.25
C SER A 78 12.01 -4.00 7.98
N THR A 79 12.64 -5.00 7.36
CA THR A 79 14.05 -4.94 6.96
C THR A 79 14.19 -5.00 5.44
N ALA A 80 15.34 -4.54 4.96
CA ALA A 80 15.71 -4.67 3.56
C ALA A 80 17.19 -5.07 3.46
N PRO A 81 17.58 -5.93 2.51
CA PRO A 81 18.97 -6.35 2.34
C PRO A 81 19.89 -5.22 1.85
N LYS A 82 19.31 -4.22 1.21
CA LYS A 82 19.97 -2.99 0.74
C LYS A 82 19.03 -1.82 0.84
N MET A 83 19.56 -0.59 0.73
CA MET A 83 18.78 0.64 0.75
C MET A 83 17.70 0.61 -0.35
N PRO A 84 16.39 0.61 0.01
CA PRO A 84 15.31 0.44 -0.97
C PRO A 84 14.83 1.77 -1.57
N PHE A 85 15.52 2.86 -1.31
CA PHE A 85 15.20 4.17 -1.88
C PHE A 85 16.46 4.87 -2.37
N PRO A 86 16.48 5.44 -3.58
CA PRO A 86 17.65 6.16 -4.10
C PRO A 86 17.88 7.50 -3.38
N LYS A 87 16.81 8.18 -2.92
CA LYS A 87 16.85 9.51 -2.30
C LYS A 87 15.72 9.73 -1.32
N MET A 88 15.81 10.82 -0.53
CA MET A 88 14.73 11.32 0.32
C MET A 88 13.81 12.26 -0.46
N ILE A 89 12.52 11.95 -0.51
CA ILE A 89 11.49 12.76 -1.12
C ILE A 89 10.44 13.10 -0.06
N VAL A 90 10.28 14.37 0.25
CA VAL A 90 9.15 14.88 1.03
C VAL A 90 8.40 15.89 0.17
N LYS A 91 7.09 15.68 0.00
CA LYS A 91 6.25 16.55 -0.84
C LYS A 91 4.96 16.90 -0.12
N TYR A 92 4.55 18.17 -0.26
CA TYR A 92 3.17 18.55 0.01
C TYR A 92 2.24 17.96 -1.06
N ARG A 93 1.08 17.48 -0.63
CA ARG A 93 -0.04 17.06 -1.45
C ARG A 93 -1.34 17.46 -0.75
N SER A 94 -2.40 17.79 -1.49
CA SER A 94 -3.71 18.05 -0.91
C SER A 94 -4.24 16.85 -0.13
N GLU A 95 -3.97 15.64 -0.62
CA GLU A 95 -4.29 14.40 0.05
C GLU A 95 -3.05 13.55 0.30
N ILE A 96 -2.94 12.97 1.49
CA ILE A 96 -1.83 12.04 1.82
C ILE A 96 -2.04 10.63 1.24
N VAL A 97 -3.28 10.33 0.85
CA VAL A 97 -3.69 9.20 0.00
C VAL A 97 -4.84 9.67 -0.88
N THR A 98 -4.63 9.70 -2.20
CA THR A 98 -5.56 10.35 -3.12
C THR A 98 -6.77 9.48 -3.38
N LEU A 99 -7.92 9.86 -2.83
CA LEU A 99 -9.24 9.30 -3.14
C LEU A 99 -9.96 10.12 -4.22
N GLY A 100 -9.67 11.43 -4.30
CA GLY A 100 -10.32 12.34 -5.25
C GLY A 100 -11.77 12.69 -4.89
N LYS A 101 -12.19 12.35 -3.68
CA LYS A 101 -13.51 12.66 -3.10
C LYS A 101 -13.33 12.91 -1.61
N ASP A 102 -13.91 13.97 -1.10
CA ASP A 102 -13.96 14.23 0.33
C ASP A 102 -14.89 13.22 1.01
N VAL A 103 -14.47 12.70 2.14
CA VAL A 103 -15.24 11.77 2.98
C VAL A 103 -15.07 12.13 4.45
N ASP A 104 -16.11 11.89 5.23
CA ASP A 104 -16.07 12.11 6.68
C ASP A 104 -15.34 10.94 7.38
N LEU A 105 -14.09 11.16 7.75
CA LEU A 105 -13.27 10.15 8.46
C LEU A 105 -13.85 9.75 9.83
N LYS A 106 -14.82 10.47 10.38
CA LYS A 106 -15.54 10.03 11.60
C LYS A 106 -16.45 8.84 11.33
N LYS A 107 -16.77 8.58 10.05
CA LYS A 107 -17.54 7.42 9.59
C LYS A 107 -16.66 6.25 9.14
N THR A 108 -15.35 6.34 9.39
CA THR A 108 -14.42 5.23 9.12
C THR A 108 -14.91 3.92 9.78
N GLY A 109 -14.75 2.81 9.07
CA GLY A 109 -15.21 1.49 9.53
C GLY A 109 -14.51 1.04 10.81
N LYS A 110 -15.14 0.12 11.53
CA LYS A 110 -14.61 -0.47 12.76
C LYS A 110 -13.27 -1.19 12.47
N TYR A 111 -12.33 -1.12 13.41
CA TYR A 111 -11.06 -1.82 13.27
C TYR A 111 -11.19 -3.28 13.71
N LEU A 112 -10.59 -4.17 12.92
CA LEU A 112 -10.31 -5.55 13.30
C LEU A 112 -8.81 -5.70 13.52
N SER A 113 -8.42 -6.22 14.67
CA SER A 113 -7.02 -6.58 14.87
C SER A 113 -6.63 -7.73 13.93
N PRO A 114 -5.33 -7.96 13.68
CA PRO A 114 -4.87 -9.13 12.93
C PRO A 114 -5.40 -10.45 13.49
N GLU A 115 -5.56 -10.57 14.81
CA GLU A 115 -6.10 -11.72 15.50
C GLU A 115 -7.57 -11.94 15.16
N GLN A 116 -8.39 -10.91 15.35
CA GLN A 116 -9.81 -10.97 15.03
C GLN A 116 -10.04 -11.31 13.55
N MET A 117 -9.22 -10.74 12.66
CA MET A 117 -9.30 -11.09 11.24
C MET A 117 -8.88 -12.53 10.98
N HIS A 118 -7.87 -13.06 11.68
CA HIS A 118 -7.46 -14.45 11.57
C HIS A 118 -8.56 -15.40 12.04
N GLU A 119 -9.21 -15.09 13.16
CA GLU A 119 -10.34 -15.83 13.72
C GLU A 119 -11.54 -15.88 12.74
N LEU A 120 -11.85 -14.79 12.02
CA LEU A 120 -12.89 -14.79 11.00
C LEU A 120 -12.66 -15.86 9.92
N PHE A 121 -11.40 -16.03 9.50
CA PHE A 121 -11.03 -17.07 8.54
C PHE A 121 -11.11 -18.48 9.15
N GLU A 122 -10.63 -18.66 10.39
CA GLU A 122 -10.67 -19.96 11.08
C GLU A 122 -12.10 -20.45 11.31
N GLN A 123 -13.00 -19.54 11.66
CA GLN A 123 -14.41 -19.84 11.90
C GLN A 123 -15.24 -19.97 10.62
N GLY A 124 -14.68 -19.60 9.46
CA GLY A 124 -15.40 -19.62 8.18
C GLY A 124 -16.59 -18.67 8.18
N GLU A 125 -16.47 -17.50 8.88
CA GLU A 125 -17.56 -16.52 8.89
C GLU A 125 -17.89 -16.01 7.48
N ASP A 126 -19.18 -15.79 7.21
CA ASP A 126 -19.68 -15.23 5.95
C ASP A 126 -19.38 -13.73 5.87
N VAL A 127 -18.14 -13.39 5.54
CA VAL A 127 -17.67 -12.01 5.37
C VAL A 127 -17.21 -11.75 3.95
N VAL A 128 -17.42 -10.54 3.47
CA VAL A 128 -16.91 -10.10 2.18
C VAL A 128 -15.60 -9.36 2.38
N MET A 129 -14.50 -9.99 1.95
CA MET A 129 -13.18 -9.37 1.98
C MET A 129 -12.98 -8.48 0.77
N VAL A 130 -12.62 -7.19 0.97
CA VAL A 130 -12.38 -6.25 -0.13
C VAL A 130 -10.97 -5.66 -0.06
N ASP A 131 -10.19 -5.91 -1.11
CA ASP A 131 -8.85 -5.36 -1.25
C ASP A 131 -8.90 -3.94 -1.82
N MET A 132 -8.59 -2.94 -0.99
CA MET A 132 -8.58 -1.53 -1.38
C MET A 132 -7.27 -1.09 -2.08
N ARG A 133 -6.43 -2.06 -2.44
CA ARG A 133 -5.21 -1.80 -3.22
C ARG A 133 -5.54 -1.74 -4.70
N ASN A 134 -4.58 -1.27 -5.47
CA ASN A 134 -4.66 -1.29 -6.93
C ASN A 134 -4.54 -2.75 -7.44
N ASN A 135 -5.09 -3.03 -8.63
CA ASN A 135 -5.11 -4.37 -9.21
C ASN A 135 -3.71 -5.00 -9.32
N TYR A 136 -2.67 -4.23 -9.70
CA TYR A 136 -1.31 -4.76 -9.78
C TYR A 136 -0.76 -5.21 -8.41
N GLU A 137 -1.20 -4.63 -7.28
CA GLU A 137 -0.82 -5.08 -5.93
C GLU A 137 -1.55 -6.37 -5.56
N TYR A 138 -2.83 -6.50 -5.95
CA TYR A 138 -3.66 -7.68 -5.73
C TYR A 138 -3.15 -8.91 -6.51
N GLU A 139 -2.63 -8.71 -7.72
CA GLU A 139 -2.17 -9.79 -8.59
C GLU A 139 -1.06 -10.64 -7.96
N VAL A 140 -0.13 -10.05 -7.20
CA VAL A 140 1.02 -10.77 -6.62
C VAL A 140 0.76 -11.37 -5.25
N GLY A 141 -0.29 -10.91 -4.56
CA GLY A 141 -0.67 -11.48 -3.27
C GLY A 141 -1.93 -10.84 -2.71
N ARG A 142 -2.75 -11.65 -2.04
CA ARG A 142 -4.06 -11.26 -1.49
C ARG A 142 -4.54 -12.24 -0.45
N PHE A 143 -5.53 -11.86 0.33
CA PHE A 143 -6.30 -12.81 1.12
C PHE A 143 -7.18 -13.66 0.20
N ASP A 144 -7.34 -14.94 0.57
CA ASP A 144 -8.13 -15.86 -0.23
C ASP A 144 -9.60 -15.41 -0.29
N GLY A 145 -10.23 -15.53 -1.45
CA GLY A 145 -11.61 -15.09 -1.68
C GLY A 145 -11.84 -13.57 -1.71
N ALA A 146 -10.78 -12.74 -1.56
CA ALA A 146 -10.95 -11.29 -1.56
C ALA A 146 -11.36 -10.75 -2.93
N ILE A 147 -12.27 -9.77 -2.91
CA ILE A 147 -12.72 -9.02 -4.08
C ILE A 147 -11.82 -7.79 -4.25
N GLN A 148 -11.41 -7.50 -5.49
CA GLN A 148 -10.73 -6.26 -5.84
C GLN A 148 -11.68 -5.41 -6.71
N PRO A 149 -11.94 -4.13 -6.38
CA PRO A 149 -12.94 -3.28 -7.07
C PRO A 149 -12.64 -2.94 -8.54
N GLY A 150 -11.53 -3.37 -9.10
CA GLY A 150 -11.11 -3.06 -10.48
C GLY A 150 -10.40 -1.70 -10.59
N THR A 151 -9.80 -1.21 -9.51
CA THR A 151 -9.05 0.05 -9.49
C THR A 151 -7.63 -0.15 -10.00
N VAL A 152 -7.21 0.63 -10.99
CA VAL A 152 -5.80 0.78 -11.38
C VAL A 152 -5.12 1.79 -10.48
N LYS A 153 -5.85 2.81 -10.07
CA LYS A 153 -5.43 3.84 -9.12
C LYS A 153 -6.52 4.09 -8.09
N PHE A 154 -6.14 4.30 -6.85
CA PHE A 154 -7.06 4.41 -5.72
C PHE A 154 -8.12 5.52 -5.89
N TYR A 155 -7.82 6.60 -6.59
CA TYR A 155 -8.79 7.68 -6.85
C TYR A 155 -9.98 7.25 -7.76
N GLU A 156 -9.90 6.07 -8.39
CA GLU A 156 -11.01 5.51 -9.18
C GLU A 156 -12.07 4.84 -8.29
N LEU A 157 -11.75 4.61 -7.02
CA LEU A 157 -12.60 3.87 -6.08
C LEU A 157 -14.02 4.44 -5.96
N PRO A 158 -14.25 5.77 -5.90
CA PRO A 158 -15.60 6.32 -5.77
C PRO A 158 -16.57 5.87 -6.89
N GLU A 159 -16.08 5.76 -8.11
CA GLU A 159 -16.90 5.25 -9.22
C GLU A 159 -17.04 3.72 -9.21
N LYS A 160 -16.00 3.02 -8.76
CA LYS A 160 -16.00 1.54 -8.68
C LYS A 160 -16.93 1.02 -7.59
N VAL A 161 -16.99 1.70 -6.45
CA VAL A 161 -17.86 1.31 -5.32
C VAL A 161 -19.34 1.32 -5.70
N LYS A 162 -19.78 2.25 -6.52
CA LYS A 162 -21.19 2.32 -7.01
C LYS A 162 -21.61 1.05 -7.76
N ASN A 163 -20.65 0.35 -8.36
CA ASN A 163 -20.88 -0.85 -9.17
C ASN A 163 -20.49 -2.16 -8.45
N LEU A 164 -20.10 -2.09 -7.17
CA LEU A 164 -19.81 -3.28 -6.39
C LEU A 164 -21.08 -4.10 -6.18
N LYS A 165 -21.06 -5.35 -6.65
CA LYS A 165 -22.14 -6.30 -6.45
C LYS A 165 -22.02 -6.99 -5.09
N ILE A 166 -22.08 -6.21 -4.03
CA ILE A 166 -22.06 -6.66 -2.64
C ILE A 166 -23.33 -6.16 -1.99
N ASP A 167 -24.04 -7.05 -1.30
CA ASP A 167 -25.18 -6.68 -0.47
C ASP A 167 -24.70 -5.73 0.64
N LYS A 168 -25.37 -4.59 0.77
CA LYS A 168 -24.98 -3.51 1.67
C LYS A 168 -25.11 -3.85 3.15
N ASP A 169 -25.90 -4.87 3.47
CA ASP A 169 -26.09 -5.38 4.83
C ASP A 169 -25.10 -6.49 5.21
N LYS A 170 -24.29 -6.95 4.26
CA LYS A 170 -23.22 -7.93 4.53
C LYS A 170 -22.10 -7.29 5.34
N LYS A 171 -21.48 -8.11 6.22
CA LYS A 171 -20.22 -7.75 6.87
C LYS A 171 -19.11 -7.59 5.83
N VAL A 172 -18.62 -6.38 5.64
CA VAL A 172 -17.53 -6.07 4.70
C VAL A 172 -16.26 -5.78 5.49
N VAL A 173 -15.19 -6.51 5.21
CA VAL A 173 -13.87 -6.30 5.81
C VAL A 173 -12.91 -5.81 4.73
N THR A 174 -12.41 -4.59 4.89
CA THR A 174 -11.46 -4.00 3.95
C THR A 174 -10.03 -4.13 4.43
N TYR A 175 -9.10 -4.17 3.49
CA TYR A 175 -7.68 -4.13 3.80
C TYR A 175 -6.88 -3.43 2.70
N CYS A 176 -5.68 -2.96 3.06
CA CYS A 176 -4.66 -2.53 2.12
C CYS A 176 -3.26 -2.84 2.70
N THR A 177 -2.19 -2.37 2.09
CA THR A 177 -0.83 -2.65 2.55
C THR A 177 -0.57 -2.25 4.00
N GLY A 178 -0.91 -1.01 4.38
CA GLY A 178 -0.62 -0.45 5.70
C GLY A 178 -1.81 0.14 6.45
N GLY A 179 -3.03 0.10 5.89
CA GLY A 179 -4.27 0.62 6.50
C GLY A 179 -4.75 1.96 5.97
N ILE A 180 -3.88 2.82 5.46
CA ILE A 180 -4.22 4.22 5.13
C ILE A 180 -5.37 4.37 4.11
N ARG A 181 -5.43 3.53 3.08
CA ARG A 181 -6.51 3.61 2.07
C ARG A 181 -7.85 3.22 2.68
N CYS A 182 -7.83 2.28 3.63
CA CYS A 182 -9.05 1.79 4.28
C CYS A 182 -9.74 2.89 5.10
N GLU A 183 -9.00 3.82 5.68
CA GLU A 183 -9.59 4.96 6.42
C GLU A 183 -10.60 5.74 5.56
N LYS A 184 -10.20 6.09 4.33
CA LYS A 184 -11.08 6.80 3.39
C LYS A 184 -12.06 5.86 2.70
N ALA A 185 -11.64 4.64 2.36
CA ALA A 185 -12.46 3.68 1.65
C ALA A 185 -13.65 3.21 2.47
N THR A 186 -13.48 2.96 3.76
CA THR A 186 -14.59 2.53 4.63
C THR A 186 -15.57 3.66 4.92
N ALA A 187 -15.09 4.90 5.08
CA ALA A 187 -15.96 6.07 5.16
C ALA A 187 -16.79 6.23 3.87
N LEU A 188 -16.16 6.05 2.70
CA LEU A 188 -16.88 6.06 1.43
C LEU A 188 -17.93 4.94 1.34
N LEU A 189 -17.61 3.71 1.76
CA LEU A 189 -18.56 2.60 1.77
C LEU A 189 -19.77 2.93 2.67
N ALA A 190 -19.54 3.50 3.85
CA ALA A 190 -20.62 3.94 4.75
C ALA A 190 -21.49 5.02 4.10
N GLU A 191 -20.93 5.99 3.38
CA GLU A 191 -21.66 7.00 2.62
C GLU A 191 -22.48 6.39 1.46
N GLU A 192 -21.99 5.31 0.85
CA GLU A 192 -22.69 4.58 -0.20
C GLU A 192 -23.73 3.58 0.36
N GLY A 193 -23.94 3.57 1.68
CA GLY A 193 -25.02 2.84 2.36
C GLY A 193 -24.65 1.41 2.83
N PHE A 194 -23.39 1.05 2.91
CA PHE A 194 -22.95 -0.18 3.56
C PHE A 194 -23.07 -0.02 5.09
N THR A 195 -23.71 -0.97 5.77
CA THR A 195 -24.09 -0.83 7.18
C THR A 195 -23.13 -1.47 8.17
N ASP A 196 -22.38 -2.51 7.76
CA ASP A 196 -21.46 -3.25 8.63
C ASP A 196 -20.06 -3.35 8.03
N VAL A 197 -19.28 -2.26 8.16
CA VAL A 197 -17.98 -2.06 7.51
C VAL A 197 -16.85 -2.09 8.52
N TYR A 198 -15.85 -2.90 8.22
CA TYR A 198 -14.62 -3.07 9.01
C TYR A 198 -13.38 -2.84 8.17
N GLN A 199 -12.26 -2.63 8.85
CA GLN A 199 -10.93 -2.52 8.24
C GLN A 199 -9.87 -3.24 9.07
N LEU A 200 -8.92 -3.87 8.39
CA LEU A 200 -7.78 -4.53 9.03
C LEU A 200 -6.82 -3.48 9.61
N GLU A 201 -6.70 -3.46 10.94
CA GLU A 201 -5.79 -2.56 11.66
C GLU A 201 -4.34 -2.80 11.25
N GLY A 202 -3.69 -1.75 10.74
CA GLY A 202 -2.30 -1.81 10.28
C GLY A 202 -2.07 -2.53 8.96
N GLY A 203 -3.14 -3.07 8.34
CA GLY A 203 -3.13 -3.67 7.02
C GLY A 203 -2.36 -4.99 6.95
N ILE A 204 -2.05 -5.40 5.71
CA ILE A 204 -1.32 -6.64 5.43
C ILE A 204 0.00 -6.73 6.20
N VAL A 205 0.73 -5.62 6.32
CA VAL A 205 2.04 -5.60 7.00
C VAL A 205 1.92 -6.08 8.44
N LYS A 206 0.94 -5.55 9.20
CA LYS A 206 0.73 -5.95 10.61
C LYS A 206 0.18 -7.38 10.72
N TYR A 207 -0.65 -7.80 9.77
CA TYR A 207 -1.16 -9.17 9.72
C TYR A 207 -0.03 -10.17 9.49
N LEU A 208 0.85 -9.95 8.51
CA LEU A 208 1.96 -10.83 8.19
C LEU A 208 3.04 -10.86 9.26
N GLU A 209 3.25 -9.76 10.01
CA GLU A 209 4.14 -9.75 11.18
C GLU A 209 3.70 -10.76 12.23
N LYS A 210 2.39 -10.94 12.42
CA LYS A 210 1.81 -11.85 13.41
C LYS A 210 1.50 -13.24 12.89
N TYR A 211 1.00 -13.33 11.65
CA TYR A 211 0.58 -14.56 10.99
C TYR A 211 1.29 -14.71 9.64
N PRO A 212 2.60 -14.96 9.64
CA PRO A 212 3.35 -15.08 8.40
C PRO A 212 2.86 -16.21 7.51
N ASP A 213 2.42 -17.36 8.07
CA ASP A 213 1.83 -18.51 7.37
C ASP A 213 0.29 -18.51 7.34
N GLY A 214 -0.34 -17.34 7.57
CA GLY A 214 -1.79 -17.21 7.65
C GLY A 214 -2.50 -17.25 6.29
N TYR A 215 -3.65 -16.57 6.23
CA TYR A 215 -4.55 -16.61 5.08
C TYR A 215 -4.17 -15.67 3.93
N PHE A 216 -3.15 -14.83 4.10
CA PHE A 216 -2.61 -14.05 2.98
C PHE A 216 -1.76 -14.95 2.06
N LYS A 217 -2.09 -14.95 0.78
CA LYS A 217 -1.42 -15.78 -0.24
C LYS A 217 -0.54 -14.93 -1.14
N GLY A 218 0.63 -15.48 -1.53
CA GLY A 218 1.58 -14.81 -2.42
C GLY A 218 2.44 -13.77 -1.71
N LYS A 219 2.83 -12.70 -2.40
CA LYS A 219 3.78 -11.68 -1.94
C LYS A 219 3.09 -10.35 -1.69
N ASN A 220 3.59 -9.58 -0.71
CA ASN A 220 3.07 -8.24 -0.47
C ASN A 220 3.80 -7.22 -1.35
N PHE A 221 3.04 -6.45 -2.16
CA PHE A 221 3.58 -5.34 -2.93
C PHE A 221 3.97 -4.17 -2.00
N VAL A 222 5.13 -3.57 -2.25
CA VAL A 222 5.64 -2.40 -1.51
C VAL A 222 6.09 -1.30 -2.48
N PHE A 223 5.95 -0.03 -2.06
CA PHE A 223 6.21 1.14 -2.90
C PHE A 223 7.67 1.62 -2.80
N ASP A 224 8.62 0.69 -2.93
CA ASP A 224 10.06 0.97 -2.95
C ASP A 224 10.77 0.03 -3.94
N ASP A 225 12.10 0.15 -4.08
CA ASP A 225 12.89 -0.60 -5.08
C ASP A 225 12.83 -2.13 -4.90
N ARG A 226 12.25 -2.64 -3.80
CA ARG A 226 11.99 -4.08 -3.63
C ARG A 226 10.81 -4.55 -4.47
N MET A 227 9.83 -3.67 -4.74
CA MET A 227 8.55 -3.89 -5.43
C MET A 227 7.66 -4.93 -4.74
N VAL A 228 8.21 -6.08 -4.37
CA VAL A 228 7.54 -7.13 -3.60
C VAL A 228 8.40 -7.56 -2.43
N THR A 229 7.78 -7.88 -1.32
CA THR A 229 8.45 -8.53 -0.19
C THR A 229 8.06 -9.99 -0.15
N ASN A 230 9.08 -10.87 0.02
CA ASN A 230 8.79 -12.23 0.41
C ASN A 230 8.10 -12.17 1.78
N THR A 231 6.96 -12.80 1.89
CA THR A 231 6.51 -13.29 3.17
C THR A 231 7.47 -14.44 3.48
N ASP A 232 8.15 -14.46 4.61
CA ASP A 232 9.09 -15.53 5.01
C ASP A 232 8.35 -16.86 5.27
N THR A 233 7.47 -17.25 4.37
CA THR A 233 6.44 -18.25 4.59
C THR A 233 6.39 -19.22 3.43
N LYS A 234 5.94 -20.44 3.69
CA LYS A 234 5.66 -21.45 2.65
C LYS A 234 4.66 -20.92 1.59
N SER A 235 3.73 -20.04 1.98
CA SER A 235 2.78 -19.41 1.07
C SER A 235 3.40 -18.30 0.22
N GLY A 236 4.45 -17.63 0.71
CA GLY A 236 5.18 -16.59 -0.02
C GLY A 236 6.07 -17.13 -1.15
N GLU A 237 6.38 -18.42 -1.14
CA GLU A 237 7.09 -19.07 -2.24
C GLU A 237 6.22 -19.23 -3.49
N LYS A 238 4.89 -19.24 -3.33
CA LYS A 238 3.96 -19.38 -4.44
C LYS A 238 3.83 -18.07 -5.21
N VAL A 239 4.32 -18.05 -6.45
CA VAL A 239 4.14 -16.94 -7.37
C VAL A 239 2.70 -16.95 -7.89
N LEU A 240 1.86 -16.00 -7.42
CA LEU A 240 0.47 -15.85 -7.88
C LEU A 240 0.36 -14.99 -9.14
N GLY A 241 1.26 -14.01 -9.29
CA GLY A 241 1.28 -13.14 -10.44
C GLY A 241 1.61 -13.86 -11.74
N THR A 242 1.18 -13.29 -12.85
CA THR A 242 1.45 -13.83 -14.18
C THR A 242 1.97 -12.75 -15.12
N CYS A 243 2.94 -13.12 -15.95
CA CYS A 243 3.44 -12.22 -16.99
C CYS A 243 2.30 -11.74 -17.89
N THR A 244 2.17 -10.44 -18.03
CA THR A 244 1.08 -9.81 -18.81
C THR A 244 1.09 -10.24 -20.29
N HIS A 245 2.26 -10.59 -20.84
CA HIS A 245 2.41 -11.07 -22.21
C HIS A 245 2.14 -12.57 -22.38
N CYS A 246 2.96 -13.41 -21.75
CA CYS A 246 2.94 -14.87 -22.00
C CYS A 246 2.17 -15.69 -20.97
N LYS A 247 1.62 -15.06 -19.92
CA LYS A 247 0.84 -15.70 -18.83
C LYS A 247 1.62 -16.70 -17.97
N LYS A 248 2.92 -16.87 -18.16
CA LYS A 248 3.75 -17.65 -17.23
C LYS A 248 3.82 -16.99 -15.85
N ALA A 249 3.92 -17.81 -14.81
CA ALA A 249 4.08 -17.32 -13.43
C ALA A 249 5.27 -16.34 -13.34
N SER A 250 5.02 -15.16 -12.76
CA SER A 250 6.01 -14.11 -12.55
C SER A 250 5.51 -13.11 -11.51
N ASP A 251 6.41 -12.60 -10.70
CA ASP A 251 6.17 -11.49 -9.75
C ASP A 251 7.12 -10.31 -10.00
N ARG A 252 7.80 -10.34 -11.14
CA ARG A 252 8.74 -9.30 -11.55
C ARG A 252 7.98 -8.15 -12.19
N TYR A 253 8.04 -6.98 -11.56
CA TYR A 253 7.51 -5.73 -12.09
C TYR A 253 8.54 -4.98 -12.92
N ILE A 254 8.07 -4.34 -13.98
CA ILE A 254 8.81 -3.33 -14.73
C ILE A 254 7.91 -2.15 -15.06
N ASP A 255 8.50 -0.97 -15.20
CA ASP A 255 7.84 0.17 -15.82
C ASP A 255 7.90 0.05 -17.34
N CYS A 256 6.83 0.44 -18.02
CA CYS A 256 6.81 0.44 -19.49
C CYS A 256 7.87 1.38 -20.04
N ALA A 257 8.70 0.86 -20.95
CA ALA A 257 9.77 1.62 -21.59
C ALA A 257 9.30 2.74 -22.54
N LYS A 258 8.01 2.79 -22.92
CA LYS A 258 7.44 3.88 -23.70
C LYS A 258 7.41 5.18 -22.86
N PRO A 259 8.05 6.29 -23.30
CA PRO A 259 8.27 7.48 -22.47
C PRO A 259 7.02 8.05 -21.81
N ASP A 260 5.88 8.03 -22.47
CA ASP A 260 4.63 8.64 -21.99
C ASP A 260 3.66 7.63 -21.36
N CYS A 261 4.06 6.37 -21.18
CA CYS A 261 3.17 5.32 -20.69
C CYS A 261 3.21 5.18 -19.17
N HIS A 262 4.39 5.04 -18.57
CA HIS A 262 4.63 4.85 -17.15
C HIS A 262 3.78 3.76 -16.48
N GLN A 263 3.28 2.78 -17.27
CA GLN A 263 2.50 1.67 -16.74
C GLN A 263 3.43 0.67 -16.05
N LEU A 264 3.20 0.44 -14.75
CA LEU A 264 3.79 -0.65 -14.01
C LEU A 264 3.04 -1.95 -14.35
N PHE A 265 3.75 -3.04 -14.67
CA PHE A 265 3.14 -4.32 -15.02
C PHE A 265 4.07 -5.51 -14.76
N ILE A 266 3.48 -6.70 -14.64
CA ILE A 266 4.25 -7.94 -14.42
C ILE A 266 4.78 -8.43 -15.75
N CYS A 267 6.11 -8.60 -15.84
CA CYS A 267 6.79 -9.07 -17.04
C CYS A 267 7.94 -10.03 -16.70
N CYS A 268 7.90 -11.25 -17.24
CA CYS A 268 9.02 -12.17 -17.11
C CYS A 268 10.22 -11.72 -17.95
N LYS A 269 11.44 -12.16 -17.61
CA LYS A 269 12.67 -11.74 -18.30
C LYS A 269 12.61 -11.96 -19.80
N GLY A 270 12.16 -13.14 -20.25
CA GLY A 270 12.08 -13.42 -21.68
C GLY A 270 11.11 -12.53 -22.46
N CYS A 271 9.98 -12.13 -21.86
CA CYS A 271 9.06 -11.18 -22.50
C CYS A 271 9.57 -9.75 -22.44
N ASP A 272 10.30 -9.37 -21.40
CA ASP A 272 10.95 -8.07 -21.30
C ASP A 272 11.98 -7.88 -22.44
N GLU A 273 12.83 -8.86 -22.64
CA GLU A 273 13.81 -8.89 -23.74
C GLU A 273 13.13 -8.91 -25.11
N LEU A 274 12.09 -9.74 -25.30
CA LEU A 274 11.36 -9.88 -26.55
C LEU A 274 10.60 -8.60 -26.96
N HIS A 275 10.06 -7.90 -26.00
CA HIS A 275 9.21 -6.72 -26.21
C HIS A 275 9.89 -5.40 -25.82
N ASN A 276 11.22 -5.41 -25.55
CA ASN A 276 12.01 -4.22 -25.18
C ASN A 276 11.36 -3.39 -24.05
N GLY A 277 10.87 -4.06 -23.02
CA GLY A 277 10.24 -3.43 -21.87
C GLY A 277 8.87 -2.77 -22.12
N LEU A 278 8.27 -2.98 -23.27
CA LEU A 278 6.97 -2.37 -23.63
C LEU A 278 5.80 -3.19 -23.04
N CYS A 279 4.81 -2.51 -22.47
CA CYS A 279 3.57 -3.15 -22.05
C CYS A 279 2.68 -3.48 -23.28
N PRO A 280 1.68 -4.41 -23.15
CA PRO A 280 0.81 -4.78 -24.27
C PRO A 280 0.06 -3.60 -24.91
N ALA A 281 -0.34 -2.61 -24.10
CA ALA A 281 -1.02 -1.40 -24.63
C ALA A 281 -0.07 -0.57 -25.48
N ALA A 282 1.17 -0.36 -25.02
CA ALA A 282 2.18 0.38 -25.78
C ALA A 282 2.53 -0.29 -27.11
N ILE A 283 2.60 -1.63 -27.14
CA ILE A 283 2.83 -2.39 -28.38
C ILE A 283 1.68 -2.16 -29.37
N LYS A 284 0.42 -2.27 -28.90
CA LYS A 284 -0.77 -2.02 -29.74
C LYS A 284 -0.81 -0.60 -30.31
N ASP A 285 -0.41 0.39 -29.53
CA ASP A 285 -0.35 1.80 -29.96
C ASP A 285 0.71 2.02 -31.05
N LEU A 286 1.87 1.37 -30.92
CA LEU A 286 2.94 1.47 -31.92
C LEU A 286 2.58 0.76 -33.24
N ALA A 287 1.79 -0.33 -33.17
CA ALA A 287 1.33 -1.06 -34.34
C ALA A 287 0.23 -0.31 -35.15
N LYS A 288 -0.36 0.75 -34.58
CA LYS A 288 -1.38 1.58 -35.23
C LYS A 288 -0.79 2.80 -35.99
N LYS A 289 0.49 3.05 -35.82
CA LYS A 289 1.24 4.12 -36.51
C LYS A 289 2.02 3.57 -37.67
#